data_8a399e44f4748e235970f6a5a9352155
#
_entry.id   8a399e44f4748e235970f6a5a9352155
#
_cell.length_a   1.000
_cell.length_b   1.000
_cell.length_c   1.000
_cell.angle_alpha   90.00
_cell.angle_beta   90.00
_cell.angle_gamma   90.00
#
_symmetry.space_group_name_H-M   'P 1'
#
loop_
_entity.id
_entity.type
_entity.pdbx_description
1 polymer ?
#
loop_
_entity_poly.entity_id
_entity_poly.type
_entity_poly.pdbx_seq_one_letter_code
_entity_poly.pdbx_strand_id
1 'polypeptide(L)'
;MEKAASRRKILDFGLVIAVFVAVIFAASFYLSLWRHISYGSSSHDLGIFAQATWQICTGNAPISSFLGVHILADHASFFLYVLSAPYCLLKSPSALLFFQSLFIALGCIPLALIGRHKGLNNQQIAAVLLAYALYPVVINITLFDFHPDVLAVPLFFVLFLTFELKNVVFFCASLLAITSVKAVLSLTLMSYGLAILLLKNEKKIGLIALGFGVFGMYLLQNILLIYSVRGALRLIVMQVTSKVLAQAPLKSC
;
A
#
# COMPACT_ATOMS: atom_id res chain seq x y z
N MET A 1 -33.98 -1.68 -30.14
CA MET A 1 -34.36 -1.76 -28.73
C MET A 1 -33.29 -2.47 -27.89
N GLU A 2 -32.75 -3.58 -28.31
CA GLU A 2 -31.77 -4.39 -27.55
C GLU A 2 -30.46 -3.67 -27.25
N LYS A 3 -29.86 -2.93 -28.21
CA LYS A 3 -28.68 -2.12 -27.99
C LYS A 3 -28.89 -1.01 -26.93
N ALA A 4 -30.05 -0.39 -26.87
CA ALA A 4 -30.38 0.63 -25.89
C ALA A 4 -30.51 0.05 -24.47
N ALA A 5 -31.14 -1.12 -24.34
CA ALA A 5 -31.26 -1.85 -23.07
C ALA A 5 -29.90 -2.33 -22.55
N SER A 6 -29.02 -2.83 -23.42
CA SER A 6 -27.67 -3.22 -23.06
C SER A 6 -26.84 -2.01 -22.59
N ARG A 7 -26.91 -0.88 -23.30
CA ARG A 7 -26.21 0.36 -22.91
C ARG A 7 -26.70 0.88 -21.57
N ARG A 8 -28.00 0.82 -21.29
CA ARG A 8 -28.55 1.23 -20.00
C ARG A 8 -28.04 0.36 -18.85
N LYS A 9 -27.98 -0.97 -19.02
CA LYS A 9 -27.43 -1.88 -18.00
C LYS A 9 -25.96 -1.59 -17.68
N ILE A 10 -25.16 -1.22 -18.68
CA ILE A 10 -23.75 -0.85 -18.49
C ILE A 10 -23.64 0.49 -17.73
N LEU A 11 -24.46 1.47 -18.07
CA LEU A 11 -24.48 2.77 -17.39
C LEU A 11 -24.93 2.61 -15.93
N ASP A 12 -25.98 1.82 -15.66
CA ASP A 12 -26.46 1.54 -14.31
C ASP A 12 -25.39 0.85 -13.45
N PHE A 13 -24.62 -0.09 -14.04
CA PHE A 13 -23.49 -0.73 -13.35
C PHE A 13 -22.36 0.25 -13.03
N GLY A 14 -21.97 1.06 -14.01
CA GLY A 14 -20.94 2.10 -13.81
C GLY A 14 -21.35 3.12 -12.76
N LEU A 15 -22.63 3.52 -12.74
CA LEU A 15 -23.17 4.44 -11.74
C LEU A 15 -23.11 3.85 -10.32
N VAL A 16 -23.46 2.58 -10.14
CA VAL A 16 -23.36 1.91 -8.83
C VAL A 16 -21.92 1.98 -8.32
N ILE A 17 -20.93 1.63 -9.14
CA ILE A 17 -19.53 1.68 -8.73
C ILE A 17 -19.12 3.11 -8.39
N ALA A 18 -19.44 4.08 -9.25
CA ALA A 18 -19.07 5.47 -9.07
C ALA A 18 -19.62 6.06 -7.76
N VAL A 19 -20.86 5.75 -7.42
CA VAL A 19 -21.50 6.18 -6.17
C VAL A 19 -20.76 5.59 -4.96
N PHE A 20 -20.48 4.28 -4.96
CA PHE A 20 -19.73 3.66 -3.85
C PHE A 20 -18.33 4.22 -3.72
N VAL A 21 -17.59 4.39 -4.81
CA VAL A 21 -16.25 4.99 -4.80
C VAL A 21 -16.31 6.40 -4.22
N ALA A 22 -17.24 7.24 -4.68
CA ALA A 22 -17.36 8.61 -4.21
C ALA A 22 -17.74 8.69 -2.72
N VAL A 23 -18.71 7.89 -2.27
CA VAL A 23 -19.17 7.88 -0.88
C VAL A 23 -18.10 7.35 0.06
N ILE A 24 -17.46 6.22 -0.28
CA ILE A 24 -16.40 5.63 0.55
C ILE A 24 -15.21 6.59 0.61
N PHE A 25 -14.79 7.15 -0.52
CA PHE A 25 -13.70 8.12 -0.55
C PHE A 25 -14.01 9.35 0.32
N ALA A 26 -15.16 9.98 0.10
CA ALA A 26 -15.54 11.19 0.82
C ALA A 26 -15.65 10.93 2.34
N ALA A 27 -16.32 9.86 2.75
CA ALA A 27 -16.46 9.51 4.16
C ALA A 27 -15.09 9.17 4.80
N SER A 28 -14.30 8.32 4.16
CA SER A 28 -12.98 7.89 4.65
C SER A 28 -12.02 9.07 4.76
N PHE A 29 -11.93 9.90 3.73
CA PHE A 29 -11.02 11.05 3.74
C PHE A 29 -11.48 12.12 4.74
N TYR A 30 -12.77 12.42 4.80
CA TYR A 30 -13.29 13.37 5.78
C TYR A 30 -12.98 12.94 7.21
N LEU A 31 -13.26 11.69 7.56
CA LEU A 31 -13.04 11.18 8.92
C LEU A 31 -11.54 11.09 9.26
N SER A 32 -10.70 10.64 8.34
CA SER A 32 -9.24 10.59 8.53
C SER A 32 -8.65 11.99 8.69
N LEU A 33 -9.10 12.93 7.86
CA LEU A 33 -8.65 14.31 7.92
C LEU A 33 -9.13 14.99 9.22
N TRP A 34 -10.39 14.78 9.61
CA TRP A 34 -10.94 15.31 10.85
C TRP A 34 -10.17 14.80 12.07
N ARG A 35 -9.86 13.49 12.12
CA ARG A 35 -9.02 12.91 13.16
C ARG A 35 -7.64 13.58 13.18
N HIS A 36 -7.02 13.78 12.02
CA HIS A 36 -5.71 14.43 11.89
C HIS A 36 -5.72 15.88 12.41
N ILE A 37 -6.65 16.71 11.95
CA ILE A 37 -6.73 18.11 12.38
C ILE A 37 -7.15 18.27 13.85
N SER A 38 -7.77 17.22 14.42
CA SER A 38 -8.10 17.13 15.85
C SER A 38 -6.94 16.55 16.68
N TYR A 39 -5.72 16.54 16.15
CA TYR A 39 -4.50 16.02 16.82
C TYR A 39 -4.56 14.52 17.15
N GLY A 40 -5.38 13.75 16.47
CA GLY A 40 -5.50 12.30 16.67
C GLY A 40 -4.44 11.46 15.95
N SER A 41 -3.53 12.07 15.16
CA SER A 41 -2.48 11.36 14.44
C SER A 41 -1.21 11.20 15.26
N SER A 42 -0.49 10.10 15.03
CA SER A 42 0.76 9.75 15.70
C SER A 42 1.97 10.20 14.88
N SER A 43 3.01 10.66 15.58
CA SER A 43 4.32 10.96 14.96
C SER A 43 5.02 9.70 14.47
N HIS A 44 4.82 8.55 15.15
CA HIS A 44 5.44 7.27 14.80
C HIS A 44 4.82 6.62 13.57
N ASP A 45 3.59 6.96 13.24
CA ASP A 45 2.89 6.43 12.08
C ASP A 45 2.91 7.46 10.94
N LEU A 46 1.94 8.38 10.91
CA LEU A 46 1.83 9.38 9.84
C LEU A 46 3.12 10.22 9.70
N GLY A 47 3.76 10.60 10.81
CA GLY A 47 4.97 11.44 10.81
C GLY A 47 6.16 10.77 10.12
N ILE A 48 6.40 9.48 10.34
CA ILE A 48 7.48 8.71 9.70
C ILE A 48 7.32 8.72 8.18
N PHE A 49 6.11 8.41 7.69
CA PHE A 49 5.85 8.35 6.26
C PHE A 49 5.81 9.73 5.61
N ALA A 50 5.28 10.74 6.29
CA ALA A 50 5.29 12.13 5.81
C ALA A 50 6.73 12.65 5.71
N GLN A 51 7.58 12.38 6.69
CA GLN A 51 9.00 12.73 6.66
C GLN A 51 9.71 12.00 5.52
N ALA A 52 9.50 10.70 5.36
CA ALA A 52 10.15 9.91 4.31
C ALA A 52 9.78 10.41 2.91
N THR A 53 8.48 10.64 2.65
CA THR A 53 8.01 11.16 1.36
C THR A 53 8.53 12.58 1.11
N TRP A 54 8.57 13.44 2.11
CA TRP A 54 9.15 14.78 2.00
C TRP A 54 10.65 14.74 1.65
N GLN A 55 11.43 13.87 2.31
CA GLN A 55 12.85 13.69 2.02
C GLN A 55 13.10 13.20 0.60
N ILE A 56 12.28 12.25 0.11
CA ILE A 56 12.34 11.80 -1.29
C ILE A 56 12.06 12.97 -2.24
N CYS A 57 11.05 13.81 -1.94
CA CYS A 57 10.73 15.00 -2.75
C CYS A 57 11.86 16.02 -2.83
N THR A 58 12.66 16.12 -1.80
CA THR A 58 13.80 17.07 -1.72
C THR A 58 15.12 16.46 -2.18
N GLY A 59 15.09 15.23 -2.73
CA GLY A 59 16.30 14.52 -3.19
C GLY A 59 17.17 13.96 -2.08
N ASN A 60 16.66 13.90 -0.85
CA ASN A 60 17.37 13.39 0.30
C ASN A 60 17.06 11.90 0.54
N ALA A 61 17.98 11.20 1.21
CA ALA A 61 17.74 9.84 1.65
C ALA A 61 16.62 9.82 2.72
N PRO A 62 15.58 8.99 2.57
CA PRO A 62 14.45 8.94 3.51
C PRO A 62 14.84 8.21 4.80
N ILE A 63 15.58 8.91 5.66
CA ILE A 63 16.01 8.44 6.97
C ILE A 63 15.07 9.03 8.02
N SER A 64 14.36 8.16 8.75
CA SER A 64 13.50 8.60 9.83
C SER A 64 14.30 9.19 10.99
N SER A 65 13.95 10.41 11.42
CA SER A 65 14.54 11.01 12.62
C SER A 65 14.11 10.30 13.91
N PHE A 66 12.98 9.61 13.90
CA PHE A 66 12.49 8.83 15.04
C PHE A 66 13.19 7.49 15.16
N LEU A 67 13.45 6.81 14.03
CA LEU A 67 14.00 5.46 14.01
C LEU A 67 15.52 5.43 13.80
N GLY A 68 16.11 6.52 13.30
CA GLY A 68 17.52 6.59 12.95
C GLY A 68 17.92 5.74 11.74
N VAL A 69 16.96 5.12 11.06
CA VAL A 69 17.18 4.19 9.93
C VAL A 69 16.47 4.65 8.67
N HIS A 70 16.93 4.14 7.53
CA HIS A 70 16.29 4.37 6.25
C HIS A 70 14.92 3.68 6.22
N ILE A 71 13.90 4.31 5.61
CA ILE A 71 12.51 3.81 5.60
C ILE A 71 12.39 2.40 5.00
N LEU A 72 13.25 2.03 4.05
CA LEU A 72 13.28 0.68 3.51
C LEU A 72 13.77 -0.37 4.52
N ALA A 73 14.58 0.02 5.51
CA ALA A 73 15.00 -0.89 6.58
C ALA A 73 13.87 -1.21 7.57
N ASP A 74 12.91 -0.30 7.70
CA ASP A 74 11.78 -0.46 8.60
C ASP A 74 10.58 -1.12 7.89
N HIS A 75 10.16 -0.57 6.76
CA HIS A 75 8.94 -1.01 6.09
C HIS A 75 9.18 -1.73 4.75
N ALA A 76 10.39 -1.64 4.16
CA ALA A 76 10.71 -2.17 2.84
C ALA A 76 9.65 -1.82 1.77
N SER A 77 9.13 -0.57 1.84
CA SER A 77 8.06 -0.05 1.01
C SER A 77 8.61 0.78 -0.14
N PHE A 78 8.81 0.16 -1.29
CA PHE A 78 9.21 0.87 -2.52
C PHE A 78 8.10 1.76 -3.06
N PHE A 79 6.86 1.42 -2.76
CA PHE A 79 5.69 2.19 -3.24
C PHE A 79 5.68 3.63 -2.71
N LEU A 80 6.37 3.92 -1.60
CA LEU A 80 6.54 5.29 -1.09
C LEU A 80 7.22 6.20 -2.10
N TYR A 81 8.14 5.69 -2.92
CA TYR A 81 8.77 6.47 -3.99
C TYR A 81 7.78 6.85 -5.09
N VAL A 82 6.80 5.99 -5.37
CA VAL A 82 5.71 6.29 -6.30
C VAL A 82 4.77 7.33 -5.70
N LEU A 83 4.41 7.19 -4.42
CA LEU A 83 3.55 8.14 -3.71
C LEU A 83 4.22 9.48 -3.46
N SER A 84 5.55 9.54 -3.43
CA SER A 84 6.24 10.81 -3.25
C SER A 84 5.98 11.79 -4.40
N ALA A 85 5.80 11.31 -5.63
CA ALA A 85 5.55 12.18 -6.78
C ALA A 85 4.30 13.07 -6.60
N PRO A 86 3.08 12.53 -6.33
CA PRO A 86 1.94 13.37 -6.02
C PRO A 86 2.05 14.10 -4.67
N TYR A 87 2.75 13.52 -3.67
CA TYR A 87 3.01 14.20 -2.41
C TYR A 87 3.84 15.47 -2.61
N CYS A 88 4.82 15.46 -3.53
CA CYS A 88 5.65 16.64 -3.84
C CYS A 88 4.84 17.87 -4.29
N LEU A 89 3.66 17.65 -4.86
CA LEU A 89 2.77 18.74 -5.29
C LEU A 89 2.04 19.35 -4.09
N LEU A 90 1.61 18.54 -3.14
CA LEU A 90 0.76 18.97 -2.01
C LEU A 90 1.59 19.30 -0.75
N LYS A 91 2.72 18.64 -0.54
CA LYS A 91 3.67 18.80 0.59
C LYS A 91 3.00 18.83 1.96
N SER A 92 1.98 18.00 2.15
CA SER A 92 1.20 17.92 3.38
C SER A 92 0.98 16.48 3.81
N PRO A 93 1.07 16.15 5.11
CA PRO A 93 0.71 14.83 5.63
C PRO A 93 -0.70 14.38 5.22
N SER A 94 -1.64 15.32 5.09
CA SER A 94 -3.00 15.06 4.62
C SER A 94 -3.05 14.44 3.22
N ALA A 95 -2.03 14.64 2.39
CA ALA A 95 -1.94 14.00 1.08
C ALA A 95 -1.83 12.47 1.20
N LEU A 96 -1.14 11.95 2.22
CA LEU A 96 -1.04 10.51 2.45
C LEU A 96 -2.40 9.93 2.88
N LEU A 97 -3.15 10.65 3.72
CA LEU A 97 -4.51 10.27 4.11
C LEU A 97 -5.48 10.31 2.92
N PHE A 98 -5.32 11.28 2.02
CA PHE A 98 -6.06 11.35 0.77
C PHE A 98 -5.81 10.11 -0.10
N PHE A 99 -4.54 9.74 -0.32
CA PHE A 99 -4.20 8.55 -1.13
C PHE A 99 -4.67 7.27 -0.47
N GLN A 100 -4.53 7.11 0.85
CA GLN A 100 -5.05 5.97 1.58
C GLN A 100 -6.57 5.81 1.34
N SER A 101 -7.33 6.87 1.54
CA SER A 101 -8.78 6.88 1.34
C SER A 101 -9.18 6.61 -0.11
N LEU A 102 -8.43 7.19 -1.06
CA LEU A 102 -8.65 6.98 -2.48
C LEU A 102 -8.41 5.52 -2.88
N PHE A 103 -7.31 4.91 -2.44
CA PHE A 103 -7.01 3.51 -2.76
C PHE A 103 -8.04 2.56 -2.19
N ILE A 104 -8.48 2.76 -0.95
CA ILE A 104 -9.56 1.96 -0.36
C ILE A 104 -10.85 2.09 -1.18
N ALA A 105 -11.23 3.29 -1.55
CA ALA A 105 -12.43 3.52 -2.37
C ALA A 105 -12.32 2.87 -3.77
N LEU A 106 -11.15 3.01 -4.41
CA LEU A 106 -10.89 2.39 -5.71
C LEU A 106 -10.95 0.85 -5.67
N GLY A 107 -10.79 0.23 -4.50
CA GLY A 107 -11.02 -1.20 -4.30
C GLY A 107 -12.42 -1.67 -4.69
N CYS A 108 -13.41 -0.79 -4.68
CA CYS A 108 -14.76 -1.10 -5.17
C CYS A 108 -14.78 -1.51 -6.64
N ILE A 109 -13.88 -0.98 -7.47
CA ILE A 109 -13.86 -1.25 -8.91
C ILE A 109 -13.54 -2.73 -9.18
N PRO A 110 -12.36 -3.26 -8.79
CA PRO A 110 -12.05 -4.67 -9.03
C PRO A 110 -13.01 -5.61 -8.30
N LEU A 111 -13.49 -5.24 -7.11
CA LEU A 111 -14.46 -6.05 -6.37
C LEU A 111 -15.79 -6.16 -7.10
N ALA A 112 -16.32 -5.07 -7.66
CA ALA A 112 -17.52 -5.07 -8.49
C ALA A 112 -17.34 -5.87 -9.79
N LEU A 113 -16.16 -5.74 -10.42
CA LEU A 113 -15.83 -6.49 -11.63
C LEU A 113 -15.74 -8.00 -11.36
N ILE A 114 -15.20 -8.42 -10.22
CA ILE A 114 -15.24 -9.82 -9.77
C ILE A 114 -16.69 -10.28 -9.62
N GLY A 115 -17.52 -9.50 -8.92
CA GLY A 115 -18.95 -9.81 -8.76
C GLY A 115 -19.65 -9.98 -10.11
N ARG A 116 -19.40 -9.05 -11.05
CA ARG A 116 -19.97 -9.15 -12.41
C ARG A 116 -19.49 -10.39 -13.16
N HIS A 117 -18.21 -10.70 -13.07
CA HIS A 117 -17.62 -11.90 -13.68
C HIS A 117 -18.23 -13.19 -13.11
N LYS A 118 -18.59 -13.18 -11.83
CA LYS A 118 -19.31 -14.30 -11.16
C LYS A 118 -20.82 -14.31 -11.41
N GLY A 119 -21.35 -13.45 -12.26
CA GLY A 119 -22.75 -13.40 -12.64
C GLY A 119 -23.68 -12.67 -11.68
N LEU A 120 -23.15 -11.91 -10.72
CA LEU A 120 -23.96 -11.13 -9.80
C LEU A 120 -24.68 -9.97 -10.53
N ASN A 121 -25.93 -9.70 -10.13
CA ASN A 121 -26.68 -8.54 -10.58
C ASN A 121 -26.27 -7.26 -9.81
N ASN A 122 -26.74 -6.08 -10.23
CA ASN A 122 -26.36 -4.80 -9.65
C ASN A 122 -26.70 -4.70 -8.14
N GLN A 123 -27.82 -5.28 -7.70
CA GLN A 123 -28.23 -5.26 -6.29
C GLN A 123 -27.29 -6.11 -5.43
N GLN A 124 -26.93 -7.30 -5.91
CA GLN A 124 -25.98 -8.18 -5.24
C GLN A 124 -24.58 -7.55 -5.18
N ILE A 125 -24.15 -6.89 -6.27
CA ILE A 125 -22.88 -6.16 -6.30
C ILE A 125 -22.93 -5.00 -5.30
N ALA A 126 -24.01 -4.22 -5.26
CA ALA A 126 -24.18 -3.15 -4.27
C ALA A 126 -24.12 -3.69 -2.83
N ALA A 127 -24.73 -4.85 -2.56
CA ALA A 127 -24.65 -5.49 -1.24
C ALA A 127 -23.19 -5.89 -0.87
N VAL A 128 -22.43 -6.44 -1.83
CA VAL A 128 -21.00 -6.77 -1.63
C VAL A 128 -20.18 -5.51 -1.38
N LEU A 129 -20.38 -4.43 -2.14
CA LEU A 129 -19.69 -3.17 -1.94
C LEU A 129 -20.05 -2.52 -0.60
N LEU A 130 -21.32 -2.63 -0.17
CA LEU A 130 -21.76 -2.18 1.14
C LEU A 130 -21.09 -2.99 2.27
N ALA A 131 -21.04 -4.31 2.12
CA ALA A 131 -20.35 -5.18 3.07
C ALA A 131 -18.84 -4.83 3.17
N TYR A 132 -18.20 -4.54 2.04
CA TYR A 132 -16.82 -4.05 2.01
C TYR A 132 -16.67 -2.71 2.75
N ALA A 133 -17.54 -1.75 2.46
CA ALA A 133 -17.51 -0.42 3.09
C ALA A 133 -17.73 -0.47 4.61
N LEU A 134 -18.60 -1.36 5.07
CA LEU A 134 -18.94 -1.54 6.48
C LEU A 134 -18.08 -2.57 7.21
N TYR A 135 -17.14 -3.22 6.50
CA TYR A 135 -16.26 -4.20 7.13
C TYR A 135 -15.39 -3.53 8.19
N PRO A 136 -15.46 -3.97 9.47
CA PRO A 136 -14.79 -3.27 10.56
C PRO A 136 -13.28 -3.07 10.35
N VAL A 137 -12.61 -4.02 9.72
CA VAL A 137 -11.18 -3.90 9.41
C VAL A 137 -10.93 -2.77 8.41
N VAL A 138 -11.77 -2.64 7.36
CA VAL A 138 -11.65 -1.57 6.35
C VAL A 138 -11.87 -0.20 7.01
N ILE A 139 -12.87 -0.08 7.89
CA ILE A 139 -13.12 1.14 8.65
C ILE A 139 -11.92 1.48 9.53
N ASN A 140 -11.42 0.52 10.31
CA ASN A 140 -10.32 0.75 11.24
C ASN A 140 -9.02 1.14 10.53
N ILE A 141 -8.63 0.43 9.46
CA ILE A 141 -7.41 0.76 8.71
C ILE A 141 -7.53 2.11 7.98
N THR A 142 -8.75 2.50 7.57
CA THR A 142 -8.98 3.79 6.91
C THR A 142 -8.90 4.96 7.90
N LEU A 143 -9.39 4.77 9.12
CA LEU A 143 -9.36 5.78 10.18
C LEU A 143 -8.01 5.84 10.91
N PHE A 144 -7.19 4.81 10.79
CA PHE A 144 -5.85 4.81 11.33
C PHE A 144 -4.93 5.76 10.54
N ASP A 145 -3.75 6.06 11.08
CA ASP A 145 -2.74 6.84 10.38
C ASP A 145 -2.26 6.13 9.13
N PHE A 146 -1.74 6.88 8.17
CA PHE A 146 -1.29 6.32 6.91
C PHE A 146 -0.28 5.19 7.11
N HIS A 147 -0.57 4.05 6.49
CA HIS A 147 0.35 2.92 6.35
C HIS A 147 0.33 2.40 4.91
N PRO A 148 1.48 2.10 4.31
CA PRO A 148 1.55 1.58 2.95
C PRO A 148 0.73 0.30 2.76
N ASP A 149 0.61 -0.53 3.80
CA ASP A 149 -0.10 -1.82 3.77
C ASP A 149 -1.55 -1.71 3.29
N VAL A 150 -2.20 -0.58 3.59
CA VAL A 150 -3.59 -0.31 3.18
C VAL A 150 -3.75 -0.32 1.66
N LEU A 151 -2.71 0.09 0.94
CA LEU A 151 -2.69 0.12 -0.52
C LEU A 151 -2.72 -1.30 -1.13
N ALA A 152 -2.35 -2.31 -0.35
CA ALA A 152 -2.41 -3.71 -0.79
C ALA A 152 -3.86 -4.22 -0.93
N VAL A 153 -4.83 -3.68 -0.19
CA VAL A 153 -6.22 -4.15 -0.21
C VAL A 153 -6.81 -4.12 -1.63
N PRO A 154 -6.86 -2.97 -2.34
CA PRO A 154 -7.35 -2.94 -3.72
C PRO A 154 -6.47 -3.76 -4.68
N LEU A 155 -5.16 -3.83 -4.44
CA LEU A 155 -4.24 -4.60 -5.28
C LEU A 155 -4.49 -6.10 -5.18
N PHE A 156 -4.87 -6.63 -4.01
CA PHE A 156 -5.30 -8.02 -3.89
C PHE A 156 -6.60 -8.28 -4.65
N PHE A 157 -7.56 -7.34 -4.67
CA PHE A 157 -8.74 -7.50 -5.51
C PHE A 157 -8.39 -7.50 -7.00
N VAL A 158 -7.44 -6.66 -7.43
CA VAL A 158 -6.92 -6.69 -8.81
C VAL A 158 -6.24 -8.04 -9.10
N LEU A 159 -5.44 -8.55 -8.17
CA LEU A 159 -4.79 -9.86 -8.28
C LEU A 159 -5.83 -10.98 -8.48
N PHE A 160 -6.89 -11.01 -7.65
CA PHE A 160 -7.96 -12.00 -7.78
C PHE A 160 -8.72 -11.85 -9.08
N LEU A 161 -9.04 -10.63 -9.50
CA LEU A 161 -9.71 -10.37 -10.78
C LEU A 161 -8.88 -10.86 -11.95
N THR A 162 -7.59 -10.55 -11.98
CA THR A 162 -6.70 -10.93 -13.08
C THR A 162 -6.46 -12.44 -13.13
N PHE A 163 -6.46 -13.11 -11.98
CA PHE A 163 -6.47 -14.57 -11.88
C PHE A 163 -7.75 -15.16 -12.53
N GLU A 164 -8.92 -14.66 -12.17
CA GLU A 164 -10.20 -15.13 -12.73
C GLU A 164 -10.30 -14.88 -14.24
N LEU A 165 -9.80 -13.76 -14.72
CA LEU A 165 -9.76 -13.40 -16.13
C LEU A 165 -8.66 -14.11 -16.92
N LYS A 166 -7.83 -14.94 -16.26
CA LYS A 166 -6.66 -15.64 -16.86
C LYS A 166 -5.67 -14.67 -17.54
N ASN A 167 -5.62 -13.42 -17.09
CA ASN A 167 -4.72 -12.42 -17.66
C ASN A 167 -3.37 -12.42 -16.93
N VAL A 168 -2.43 -13.20 -17.44
CA VAL A 168 -1.12 -13.42 -16.81
C VAL A 168 -0.30 -12.14 -16.69
N VAL A 169 -0.40 -11.22 -17.67
CA VAL A 169 0.39 -9.96 -17.66
C VAL A 169 -0.05 -9.08 -16.49
N PHE A 170 -1.35 -8.80 -16.39
CA PHE A 170 -1.87 -8.00 -15.27
C PHE A 170 -1.79 -8.73 -13.93
N PHE A 171 -1.81 -10.06 -13.93
CA PHE A 171 -1.55 -10.87 -12.75
C PHE A 171 -0.12 -10.65 -12.23
N CYS A 172 0.90 -10.76 -13.09
CA CYS A 172 2.29 -10.47 -12.73
C CYS A 172 2.49 -9.02 -12.29
N ALA A 173 1.85 -8.06 -12.97
CA ALA A 173 1.90 -6.66 -12.58
C ALA A 173 1.32 -6.43 -11.17
N SER A 174 0.22 -7.12 -10.84
CA SER A 174 -0.38 -7.07 -9.50
C SER A 174 0.53 -7.66 -8.42
N LEU A 175 1.19 -8.80 -8.71
CA LEU A 175 2.17 -9.40 -7.80
C LEU A 175 3.33 -8.44 -7.53
N LEU A 176 3.87 -7.81 -8.57
CA LEU A 176 4.95 -6.82 -8.44
C LEU A 176 4.49 -5.60 -7.63
N ALA A 177 3.29 -5.08 -7.91
CA ALA A 177 2.73 -3.95 -7.19
C ALA A 177 2.56 -4.27 -5.69
N ILE A 178 1.99 -5.43 -5.33
CA ILE A 178 1.82 -5.85 -3.93
C ILE A 178 3.17 -5.98 -3.22
N THR A 179 4.16 -6.61 -3.86
CA THR A 179 5.52 -6.73 -3.29
C THR A 179 6.17 -5.36 -3.08
N SER A 180 5.89 -4.38 -3.94
CA SER A 180 6.44 -3.02 -3.81
C SER A 180 5.77 -2.19 -2.70
N VAL A 181 4.53 -2.52 -2.32
CA VAL A 181 3.83 -1.87 -1.20
C VAL A 181 4.55 -2.15 0.11
N LYS A 182 4.81 -3.42 0.39
CA LYS A 182 5.59 -3.86 1.55
C LYS A 182 6.12 -5.26 1.29
N ALA A 183 7.42 -5.43 1.36
CA ALA A 183 8.05 -6.71 0.97
C ALA A 183 7.56 -7.91 1.81
N VAL A 184 7.13 -7.71 3.06
CA VAL A 184 6.57 -8.78 3.91
C VAL A 184 5.28 -9.39 3.34
N LEU A 185 4.53 -8.66 2.51
CA LEU A 185 3.34 -9.18 1.82
C LEU A 185 3.66 -10.34 0.87
N SER A 186 4.94 -10.52 0.53
CA SER A 186 5.43 -11.65 -0.23
C SER A 186 5.11 -13.00 0.42
N LEU A 187 5.04 -13.05 1.76
CA LEU A 187 4.60 -14.26 2.47
C LEU A 187 3.13 -14.60 2.14
N THR A 188 2.27 -13.59 2.05
CA THR A 188 0.88 -13.76 1.62
C THR A 188 0.80 -14.24 0.17
N LEU A 189 1.67 -13.72 -0.70
CA LEU A 189 1.74 -14.15 -2.10
C LEU A 189 2.23 -15.59 -2.23
N MET A 190 3.20 -16.03 -1.41
CA MET A 190 3.62 -17.43 -1.33
C MET A 190 2.45 -18.34 -0.94
N SER A 191 1.73 -17.98 0.11
CA SER A 191 0.56 -18.73 0.58
C SER A 191 -0.54 -18.78 -0.48
N TYR A 192 -0.77 -17.67 -1.19
CA TYR A 192 -1.72 -17.60 -2.30
C TYR A 192 -1.30 -18.47 -3.48
N GLY A 193 -0.02 -18.43 -3.87
CA GLY A 193 0.53 -19.29 -4.92
C GLY A 193 0.38 -20.78 -4.58
N LEU A 194 0.67 -21.16 -3.34
CA LEU A 194 0.48 -22.53 -2.85
C LEU A 194 -1.00 -22.94 -2.88
N ALA A 195 -1.89 -22.06 -2.45
CA ALA A 195 -3.34 -22.33 -2.51
C ALA A 195 -3.83 -22.54 -3.95
N ILE A 196 -3.35 -21.77 -4.92
CA ILE A 196 -3.66 -21.98 -6.34
C ILE A 196 -3.16 -23.35 -6.80
N LEU A 197 -1.93 -23.74 -6.44
CA LEU A 197 -1.34 -25.03 -6.82
C LEU A 197 -2.14 -26.21 -6.28
N LEU A 198 -2.56 -26.13 -5.01
CA LEU A 198 -3.22 -27.23 -4.32
C LEU A 198 -4.73 -27.31 -4.60
N LEU A 199 -5.40 -26.14 -4.70
CA LEU A 199 -6.87 -26.09 -4.74
C LEU A 199 -7.44 -25.83 -6.13
N LYS A 200 -6.69 -25.15 -7.02
CA LYS A 200 -7.20 -24.74 -8.33
C LYS A 200 -6.58 -25.49 -9.50
N ASN A 201 -5.58 -26.33 -9.25
CA ASN A 201 -4.80 -27.08 -10.26
C ASN A 201 -4.24 -26.20 -11.41
N GLU A 202 -4.06 -24.91 -11.16
CA GLU A 202 -3.51 -23.93 -12.12
C GLU A 202 -1.98 -23.79 -11.91
N LYS A 203 -1.26 -24.86 -12.27
CA LYS A 203 0.17 -25.01 -11.94
C LYS A 203 1.03 -23.83 -12.37
N LYS A 204 0.84 -23.32 -13.60
CA LYS A 204 1.65 -22.19 -14.11
C LYS A 204 1.46 -20.92 -13.29
N ILE A 205 0.22 -20.54 -13.05
CA ILE A 205 -0.12 -19.30 -12.32
C ILE A 205 0.28 -19.44 -10.85
N GLY A 206 0.06 -20.60 -10.24
CA GLY A 206 0.46 -20.87 -8.86
C GLY A 206 1.98 -20.81 -8.67
N LEU A 207 2.77 -21.38 -9.61
CA LEU A 207 4.24 -21.29 -9.59
C LEU A 207 4.73 -19.85 -9.78
N ILE A 208 4.09 -19.06 -10.65
CA ILE A 208 4.41 -17.63 -10.82
C ILE A 208 4.20 -16.90 -9.50
N ALA A 209 3.03 -17.04 -8.86
CA ALA A 209 2.73 -16.36 -7.59
C ALA A 209 3.70 -16.79 -6.48
N LEU A 210 3.99 -18.08 -6.36
CA LEU A 210 4.95 -18.63 -5.42
C LEU A 210 6.36 -18.06 -5.67
N GLY A 211 6.81 -18.02 -6.92
CA GLY A 211 8.11 -17.48 -7.32
C GLY A 211 8.25 -16.00 -6.99
N PHE A 212 7.21 -15.18 -7.25
CA PHE A 212 7.19 -13.77 -6.83
C PHE A 212 7.24 -13.62 -5.30
N GLY A 213 6.53 -14.47 -4.56
CA GLY A 213 6.58 -14.48 -3.11
C GLY A 213 7.97 -14.81 -2.58
N VAL A 214 8.61 -15.85 -3.08
CA VAL A 214 10.00 -16.24 -2.71
C VAL A 214 10.98 -15.13 -3.06
N PHE A 215 10.88 -14.55 -4.26
CA PHE A 215 11.73 -13.45 -4.70
C PHE A 215 11.56 -12.20 -3.80
N GLY A 216 10.33 -11.85 -3.44
CA GLY A 216 10.07 -10.72 -2.56
C GLY A 216 10.60 -10.94 -1.13
N MET A 217 10.54 -12.17 -0.59
CA MET A 217 11.17 -12.50 0.68
C MET A 217 12.69 -12.42 0.61
N TYR A 218 13.30 -12.87 -0.48
CA TYR A 218 14.73 -12.72 -0.73
C TYR A 218 15.14 -11.24 -0.79
N LEU A 219 14.36 -10.40 -1.49
CA LEU A 219 14.59 -8.95 -1.50
C LEU A 219 14.49 -8.34 -0.11
N LEU A 220 13.46 -8.70 0.67
CA LEU A 220 13.29 -8.23 2.05
C LEU A 220 14.51 -8.54 2.90
N GLN A 221 14.99 -9.77 2.88
CA GLN A 221 16.16 -10.20 3.64
C GLN A 221 17.41 -9.38 3.28
N ASN A 222 17.67 -9.18 1.99
CA ASN A 222 18.82 -8.40 1.53
C ASN A 222 18.72 -6.91 1.90
N ILE A 223 17.53 -6.33 1.77
CA ILE A 223 17.30 -4.94 2.16
C ILE A 223 17.57 -4.76 3.65
N LEU A 224 16.99 -5.60 4.50
CA LEU A 224 17.19 -5.55 5.93
C LEU A 224 18.67 -5.70 6.30
N LEU A 225 19.38 -6.63 5.65
CA LEU A 225 20.82 -6.83 5.87
C LEU A 225 21.62 -5.57 5.49
N ILE A 226 21.42 -5.01 4.30
CA ILE A 226 22.15 -3.84 3.80
C ILE A 226 21.95 -2.64 4.71
N TYR A 227 20.71 -2.34 5.07
CA TYR A 227 20.41 -1.14 5.88
C TYR A 227 20.72 -1.33 7.36
N SER A 228 20.62 -2.54 7.90
CA SER A 228 21.05 -2.86 9.27
C SER A 228 22.56 -2.69 9.43
N VAL A 229 23.37 -3.21 8.52
CA VAL A 229 24.82 -3.05 8.54
C VAL A 229 25.22 -1.57 8.38
N ARG A 230 24.58 -0.84 7.46
CA ARG A 230 24.83 0.59 7.29
C ARG A 230 24.41 1.42 8.52
N GLY A 231 23.32 1.06 9.18
CA GLY A 231 22.86 1.68 10.43
C GLY A 231 23.87 1.46 11.56
N ALA A 232 24.34 0.23 11.75
CA ALA A 232 25.36 -0.11 12.75
C ALA A 232 26.67 0.63 12.50
N LEU A 233 27.14 0.70 11.25
CA LEU A 233 28.34 1.45 10.88
C LEU A 233 28.21 2.95 11.19
N ARG A 234 27.07 3.57 10.90
CA ARG A 234 26.82 4.98 11.25
C ARG A 234 26.89 5.24 12.75
N LEU A 235 26.28 4.38 13.56
CA LEU A 235 26.30 4.49 15.01
C LEU A 235 27.75 4.39 15.55
N ILE A 236 28.53 3.45 15.03
CA ILE A 236 29.95 3.30 15.41
C ILE A 236 30.73 4.55 15.04
N VAL A 237 30.56 5.06 13.81
CA VAL A 237 31.25 6.30 13.37
C VAL A 237 30.88 7.49 14.26
N MET A 238 29.58 7.67 14.56
CA MET A 238 29.14 8.76 15.46
C MET A 238 29.73 8.63 16.85
N GLN A 239 29.77 7.43 17.43
CA GLN A 239 30.37 7.20 18.74
C GLN A 239 31.88 7.46 18.76
N VAL A 240 32.58 7.03 17.71
CA VAL A 240 34.03 7.30 17.59
C VAL A 240 34.26 8.79 17.42
N THR A 241 33.51 9.46 16.55
CA THR A 241 33.68 10.92 16.32
C THR A 241 33.37 11.72 17.59
N SER A 242 32.30 11.37 18.32
CA SER A 242 31.97 12.06 19.59
C SER A 242 33.03 11.86 20.65
N LYS A 243 33.64 10.67 20.78
CA LYS A 243 34.72 10.39 21.70
C LYS A 243 35.99 11.18 21.32
N VAL A 244 36.33 11.25 20.03
CA VAL A 244 37.48 12.01 19.53
C VAL A 244 37.30 13.50 19.78
N LEU A 245 36.09 14.05 19.53
CA LEU A 245 35.80 15.46 19.80
C LEU A 245 35.82 15.78 21.30
N ALA A 246 35.34 14.86 22.15
CA ALA A 246 35.38 15.05 23.60
C ALA A 246 36.79 14.99 24.19
N GLN A 247 37.74 14.36 23.50
CA GLN A 247 39.15 14.27 23.91
C GLN A 247 40.01 15.35 23.25
N ALA A 248 39.49 16.15 22.34
CA ALA A 248 40.24 17.26 21.74
C ALA A 248 40.52 18.33 22.80
N PRO A 249 41.81 18.70 23.04
CA PRO A 249 42.15 19.72 24.04
C PRO A 249 41.51 21.05 23.64
N LEU A 250 40.75 21.64 24.55
CA LEU A 250 40.28 23.02 24.42
C LEU A 250 41.52 23.89 24.26
N LYS A 251 41.78 24.35 23.03
CA LYS A 251 42.80 25.41 22.84
C LYS A 251 42.26 26.63 23.56
N SER A 252 42.85 26.91 24.71
CA SER A 252 42.67 28.19 25.42
C SER A 252 43.05 29.34 24.49
N CYS A 253 42.05 30.13 24.10
CA CYS A 253 42.29 31.47 23.55
C CYS A 253 42.68 32.45 24.67
#